data_a6593cbd4b233f2618892b0c5d2099ad
#
_entry.id   a6593cbd4b233f2618892b0c5d2099ad
#
_cell.length_a   1.000
_cell.length_b   1.000
_cell.length_c   1.000
_cell.angle_alpha   90.00
_cell.angle_beta   90.00
_cell.angle_gamma   90.00
#
_symmetry.space_group_name_H-M   'P 1'
#
loop_
_entity.id
_entity.type
_entity.pdbx_description
1 polymer ?
#
loop_
_entity_poly.entity_id
_entity_poly.type
_entity_poly.pdbx_seq_one_letter_code
_entity_poly.pdbx_strand_id
1 'polypeptide(L)'
;MLLTFTTIASASDEALSFPFNADSGKYWQYVSDRVMGGVSDGQVTLEQDGEMYYARLTGNVSTANNGGFIQLRAGVSFANSEKDGKNFQGVRLNVRGNGETYYIHIRTNESWSPSDYYATTFKANSDWQMIDLPFNTFKRRWSKDSVLDPKKIRSFGIVAYGRDHVSDVSVSKIEFY
;
A
#
# COMPACT_ATOMS: atom_id res chain seq x y z
N MET A 1 -25.75 1.00 -48.60
CA MET A 1 -26.14 0.75 -47.21
C MET A 1 -24.84 0.68 -46.38
N LEU A 2 -24.42 1.81 -45.80
CA LEU A 2 -23.17 1.91 -45.06
C LEU A 2 -23.46 1.53 -43.62
N LEU A 3 -22.84 0.44 -43.13
CA LEU A 3 -22.86 0.11 -41.71
C LEU A 3 -21.79 0.96 -41.00
N THR A 4 -22.25 1.93 -40.23
CA THR A 4 -21.39 2.64 -39.26
C THR A 4 -21.21 1.76 -38.04
N PHE A 5 -20.00 1.24 -37.86
CA PHE A 5 -19.60 0.64 -36.55
C PHE A 5 -19.32 1.76 -35.58
N THR A 6 -20.23 1.93 -34.64
CA THR A 6 -19.99 2.79 -33.45
C THR A 6 -19.10 2.00 -32.51
N THR A 7 -17.82 2.34 -32.47
CA THR A 7 -16.90 1.89 -31.41
C THR A 7 -17.37 2.51 -30.11
N ILE A 8 -17.94 1.70 -29.23
CA ILE A 8 -18.15 2.09 -27.83
C ILE A 8 -16.76 2.10 -27.19
N ALA A 9 -16.21 3.30 -27.02
CA ALA A 9 -15.05 3.46 -26.16
C ALA A 9 -15.46 3.04 -24.74
N SER A 10 -14.92 1.92 -24.27
CA SER A 10 -14.98 1.54 -22.87
C SER A 10 -14.36 2.69 -22.08
N ALA A 11 -15.13 3.35 -21.22
CA ALA A 11 -14.62 4.29 -20.26
C ALA A 11 -13.57 3.52 -19.43
N SER A 12 -12.29 3.84 -19.63
CA SER A 12 -11.22 3.33 -18.81
C SER A 12 -11.53 3.75 -17.39
N ASP A 13 -11.78 2.79 -16.50
CA ASP A 13 -11.87 3.04 -15.07
C ASP A 13 -10.57 3.71 -14.64
N GLU A 14 -10.60 5.04 -14.43
CA GLU A 14 -9.43 5.78 -14.01
C GLU A 14 -9.03 5.32 -12.60
N ALA A 15 -7.83 4.75 -12.51
CA ALA A 15 -7.24 4.34 -11.24
C ALA A 15 -7.07 5.54 -10.30
N LEU A 16 -7.33 5.35 -9.01
CA LEU A 16 -6.99 6.34 -7.98
C LEU A 16 -5.50 6.21 -7.66
N SER A 17 -4.71 7.13 -8.15
CA SER A 17 -3.26 7.11 -8.00
C SER A 17 -2.80 7.95 -6.80
N PHE A 18 -1.82 7.42 -6.07
CA PHE A 18 -1.11 8.11 -4.98
C PHE A 18 0.27 8.49 -5.52
N PRO A 19 0.45 9.75 -5.96
CA PRO A 19 1.67 10.15 -6.64
C PRO A 19 2.86 10.20 -5.68
N PHE A 20 4.04 9.87 -6.23
CA PHE A 20 5.32 10.20 -5.63
C PHE A 20 5.91 11.38 -6.40
N ASN A 21 6.08 12.51 -5.73
CA ASN A 21 6.65 13.76 -6.23
C ASN A 21 7.31 14.52 -5.07
N ALA A 22 7.87 15.68 -5.33
CA ALA A 22 8.56 16.48 -4.31
C ALA A 22 7.69 16.83 -3.07
N ASP A 23 6.36 16.83 -3.21
CA ASP A 23 5.41 17.13 -2.13
C ASP A 23 4.90 15.90 -1.38
N SER A 24 5.29 14.70 -1.79
CA SER A 24 4.74 13.44 -1.26
C SER A 24 4.98 13.23 0.23
N GLY A 25 6.03 13.83 0.79
CA GLY A 25 6.30 13.79 2.23
C GLY A 25 5.17 14.36 3.10
N LYS A 26 4.23 15.10 2.53
CA LYS A 26 3.04 15.63 3.25
C LYS A 26 1.97 14.55 3.47
N TYR A 27 1.95 13.50 2.66
CA TYR A 27 0.90 12.47 2.66
C TYR A 27 1.38 11.14 3.25
N TRP A 28 2.68 10.88 3.16
CA TRP A 28 3.30 9.64 3.58
C TRP A 28 3.95 9.79 4.96
N GLN A 29 3.66 8.85 5.84
CA GLN A 29 4.16 8.84 7.21
C GLN A 29 4.95 7.56 7.47
N TYR A 30 6.11 7.71 8.10
CA TYR A 30 6.80 6.61 8.74
C TYR A 30 6.14 6.31 10.10
N VAL A 31 5.84 5.04 10.35
CA VAL A 31 5.35 4.56 11.64
C VAL A 31 6.06 3.25 11.98
N SER A 32 6.51 3.09 13.22
CA SER A 32 7.11 1.84 13.70
C SER A 32 6.41 1.35 14.97
N ASP A 33 6.76 0.14 15.40
CA ASP A 33 6.27 -0.46 16.64
C ASP A 33 6.68 0.29 17.90
N ARG A 34 7.56 1.29 17.81
CA ARG A 34 7.92 2.19 18.93
C ARG A 34 6.70 2.90 19.52
N VAL A 35 5.63 3.12 18.75
CA VAL A 35 4.36 3.68 19.23
C VAL A 35 3.67 2.79 20.27
N MET A 36 4.09 1.52 20.39
CA MET A 36 3.56 0.55 21.35
C MET A 36 4.66 -0.13 22.18
N GLY A 37 5.85 0.46 22.26
CA GLY A 37 6.97 0.00 23.08
C GLY A 37 7.92 -0.99 22.40
N GLY A 38 7.77 -1.24 21.10
CA GLY A 38 8.71 -2.02 20.30
C GLY A 38 10.03 -1.29 20.08
N VAL A 39 10.99 -1.99 19.47
CA VAL A 39 12.37 -1.49 19.29
C VAL A 39 12.81 -1.48 17.83
N SER A 40 11.91 -1.76 16.89
CA SER A 40 12.21 -1.61 15.47
C SER A 40 12.63 -0.19 15.14
N ASP A 41 13.58 -0.05 14.24
CA ASP A 41 14.16 1.24 13.85
C ASP A 41 14.26 1.36 12.33
N GLY A 42 14.04 2.57 11.82
CA GLY A 42 14.09 2.78 10.39
C GLY A 42 13.66 4.18 9.99
N GLN A 43 13.51 4.36 8.69
CA GLN A 43 13.10 5.64 8.11
C GLN A 43 12.41 5.45 6.76
N VAL A 44 11.72 6.49 6.33
CA VAL A 44 11.27 6.67 4.94
C VAL A 44 12.00 7.86 4.35
N THR A 45 12.62 7.68 3.19
CA THR A 45 13.22 8.74 2.39
C THR A 45 12.45 8.89 1.09
N LEU A 46 12.33 10.13 0.60
CA LEU A 46 11.89 10.40 -0.76
C LEU A 46 13.13 10.55 -1.64
N GLU A 47 13.23 9.71 -2.64
CA GLU A 47 14.35 9.64 -3.56
C GLU A 47 13.89 9.84 -5.01
N GLN A 48 14.83 10.12 -5.91
CA GLN A 48 14.56 10.36 -7.33
C GLN A 48 15.58 9.62 -8.18
N ASP A 49 15.09 8.96 -9.23
CA ASP A 49 15.89 8.32 -10.26
C ASP A 49 15.42 8.81 -11.64
N GLY A 50 16.18 9.71 -12.27
CA GLY A 50 15.72 10.46 -13.42
C GLY A 50 14.50 11.32 -13.09
N GLU A 51 13.39 11.09 -13.80
CA GLU A 51 12.11 11.77 -13.55
C GLU A 51 11.21 11.03 -12.54
N MET A 52 11.59 9.82 -12.13
CA MET A 52 10.80 8.98 -11.26
C MET A 52 11.09 9.25 -9.80
N TYR A 53 10.11 9.76 -9.07
CA TYR A 53 10.16 9.84 -7.61
C TYR A 53 9.69 8.53 -6.99
N TYR A 54 10.29 8.16 -5.85
CA TYR A 54 9.89 7.00 -5.07
C TYR A 54 10.15 7.20 -3.57
N ALA A 55 9.34 6.56 -2.75
CA ALA A 55 9.63 6.44 -1.33
C ALA A 55 10.42 5.16 -1.06
N ARG A 56 11.42 5.23 -0.19
CA ARG A 56 12.22 4.09 0.25
C ARG A 56 12.07 3.89 1.75
N LEU A 57 11.60 2.72 2.15
CA LEU A 57 11.47 2.30 3.55
C LEU A 57 12.65 1.39 3.90
N THR A 58 13.52 1.88 4.78
CA THR A 58 14.70 1.14 5.25
C THR A 58 14.69 1.02 6.75
N GLY A 59 15.30 -0.05 7.29
CA GLY A 59 15.49 -0.20 8.72
C GLY A 59 15.60 -1.64 9.18
N ASN A 60 15.62 -1.81 10.50
CA ASN A 60 15.70 -3.10 11.16
C ASN A 60 14.39 -3.38 11.88
N VAL A 61 13.70 -4.43 11.45
CA VAL A 61 12.53 -4.93 12.17
C VAL A 61 13.00 -5.86 13.27
N SER A 62 12.47 -5.65 14.49
CA SER A 62 12.72 -6.50 15.64
C SER A 62 11.42 -6.89 16.33
N THR A 63 11.26 -8.16 16.62
CA THR A 63 10.10 -8.69 17.36
C THR A 63 10.21 -8.56 18.87
N ALA A 64 11.33 -8.03 19.38
CA ALA A 64 11.51 -7.76 20.80
C ALA A 64 10.44 -6.79 21.31
N ASN A 65 10.11 -6.92 22.62
CA ASN A 65 9.08 -6.12 23.31
C ASN A 65 7.68 -6.19 22.66
N ASN A 66 7.32 -7.32 22.05
CA ASN A 66 6.07 -7.51 21.30
C ASN A 66 5.92 -6.55 20.09
N GLY A 67 7.04 -6.04 19.56
CA GLY A 67 7.12 -5.24 18.36
C GLY A 67 7.03 -6.08 17.09
N GLY A 68 7.66 -5.63 16.04
CA GLY A 68 7.86 -6.37 14.79
C GLY A 68 7.33 -5.68 13.55
N PHE A 69 7.39 -4.33 13.48
CA PHE A 69 7.07 -3.66 12.24
C PHE A 69 7.70 -2.26 12.08
N ILE A 70 7.98 -1.93 10.82
CA ILE A 70 8.11 -0.57 10.33
C ILE A 70 7.22 -0.41 9.08
N GLN A 71 6.67 0.78 8.86
CA GLN A 71 5.75 0.99 7.74
C GLN A 71 5.83 2.40 7.14
N LEU A 72 5.55 2.46 5.85
CA LEU A 72 5.18 3.64 5.10
C LEU A 72 3.65 3.67 4.98
N ARG A 73 2.98 4.70 5.49
CA ARG A 73 1.52 4.76 5.61
C ARG A 73 0.97 6.04 5.01
N ALA A 74 -0.20 5.94 4.36
CA ALA A 74 -0.99 7.08 3.90
C ALA A 74 -2.48 6.92 4.24
N GLY A 75 -3.15 8.06 4.45
CA GLY A 75 -4.59 8.13 4.51
C GLY A 75 -5.21 8.07 3.11
N VAL A 76 -6.43 7.57 3.03
CA VAL A 76 -7.24 7.57 1.80
C VAL A 76 -8.50 8.37 2.06
N SER A 77 -8.83 9.29 1.14
CA SER A 77 -10.10 10.00 1.15
C SER A 77 -10.71 9.93 -0.24
N PHE A 78 -11.93 9.42 -0.32
CA PHE A 78 -12.72 9.40 -1.54
C PHE A 78 -13.63 10.64 -1.69
N ALA A 79 -13.58 11.59 -0.73
CA ALA A 79 -14.50 12.73 -0.65
C ALA A 79 -14.52 13.63 -1.90
N ASN A 80 -13.44 13.63 -2.70
CA ASN A 80 -13.32 14.42 -3.93
C ASN A 80 -13.15 13.54 -5.18
N SER A 81 -13.40 12.25 -5.07
CA SER A 81 -13.33 11.31 -6.18
C SER A 81 -14.75 11.05 -6.66
N GLU A 82 -15.03 11.21 -7.94
CA GLU A 82 -16.27 10.74 -8.57
C GLU A 82 -16.44 9.22 -8.39
N LYS A 83 -15.35 8.56 -7.99
CA LYS A 83 -15.24 7.13 -7.68
C LYS A 83 -15.18 6.96 -6.16
N ASP A 84 -16.32 6.76 -5.55
CA ASP A 84 -16.46 6.49 -4.11
C ASP A 84 -15.93 5.09 -3.67
N GLY A 85 -14.92 4.58 -4.33
CA GLY A 85 -14.33 3.25 -4.10
C GLY A 85 -15.14 2.07 -4.63
N LYS A 86 -16.29 2.31 -5.26
CA LYS A 86 -17.24 1.25 -5.66
C LYS A 86 -16.69 0.24 -6.65
N ASN A 87 -15.80 0.66 -7.53
CA ASN A 87 -15.37 -0.14 -8.67
C ASN A 87 -13.93 -0.63 -8.56
N PHE A 88 -13.21 -0.26 -7.51
CA PHE A 88 -11.83 -0.73 -7.35
C PHE A 88 -11.80 -2.21 -7.01
N GLN A 89 -10.89 -2.93 -7.65
CA GLN A 89 -10.72 -4.38 -7.50
C GLN A 89 -9.44 -4.77 -6.78
N GLY A 90 -8.48 -3.85 -6.67
CA GLY A 90 -7.20 -4.14 -6.05
C GLY A 90 -6.29 -2.94 -5.89
N VAL A 91 -5.09 -3.23 -5.43
CA VAL A 91 -3.97 -2.29 -5.32
C VAL A 91 -2.89 -2.70 -6.32
N ARG A 92 -2.43 -1.75 -7.13
CA ARG A 92 -1.28 -1.91 -8.02
C ARG A 92 -0.09 -1.14 -7.50
N LEU A 93 1.05 -1.80 -7.46
CA LEU A 93 2.32 -1.24 -6.96
C LEU A 93 3.39 -1.30 -8.05
N ASN A 94 4.27 -0.28 -8.09
CA ASN A 94 5.58 -0.43 -8.74
C ASN A 94 6.65 -0.39 -7.64
N VAL A 95 7.33 -1.52 -7.45
CA VAL A 95 8.22 -1.73 -6.30
C VAL A 95 9.53 -2.40 -6.71
N ARG A 96 10.59 -2.13 -5.93
CA ARG A 96 11.83 -2.91 -5.89
C ARG A 96 12.30 -3.04 -4.44
N GLY A 97 13.19 -3.98 -4.15
CA GLY A 97 13.72 -4.13 -2.80
C GLY A 97 14.83 -5.18 -2.69
N ASN A 98 15.02 -5.67 -1.49
CA ASN A 98 16.10 -6.58 -1.12
C ASN A 98 15.75 -8.07 -1.22
N GLY A 99 14.67 -8.44 -1.91
CA GLY A 99 14.20 -9.82 -2.05
C GLY A 99 13.34 -10.32 -0.90
N GLU A 100 13.06 -9.46 0.08
CA GLU A 100 12.23 -9.78 1.22
C GLU A 100 10.74 -9.75 0.90
N THR A 101 9.94 -10.38 1.76
CA THR A 101 8.48 -10.32 1.70
C THR A 101 7.97 -9.17 2.55
N TYR A 102 7.14 -8.34 1.95
CA TYR A 102 6.47 -7.18 2.57
C TYR A 102 4.96 -7.39 2.57
N TYR A 103 4.29 -6.58 3.37
CA TYR A 103 2.83 -6.60 3.51
C TYR A 103 2.22 -5.30 3.01
N ILE A 104 1.00 -5.37 2.51
CA ILE A 104 0.08 -4.23 2.46
C ILE A 104 -0.92 -4.41 3.58
N HIS A 105 -1.02 -3.42 4.46
CA HIS A 105 -2.08 -3.34 5.46
C HIS A 105 -3.10 -2.28 5.03
N ILE A 106 -4.37 -2.67 4.94
CA ILE A 106 -5.49 -1.76 4.66
C ILE A 106 -6.38 -1.68 5.88
N ARG A 107 -6.68 -0.46 6.33
CA ARG A 107 -7.67 -0.21 7.37
C ARG A 107 -8.90 0.44 6.77
N THR A 108 -10.05 0.04 7.29
CA THR A 108 -11.36 0.56 6.91
C THR A 108 -11.93 1.41 8.05
N ASN A 109 -13.06 2.09 7.79
CA ASN A 109 -13.80 2.78 8.84
C ASN A 109 -14.41 1.83 9.92
N GLU A 110 -14.40 0.52 9.63
CA GLU A 110 -14.81 -0.53 10.57
C GLU A 110 -13.66 -1.10 11.42
N SER A 111 -12.43 -0.67 11.15
CA SER A 111 -11.27 -1.08 11.96
C SER A 111 -11.36 -0.45 13.34
N TRP A 112 -11.55 -1.29 14.35
CA TRP A 112 -11.78 -0.85 15.75
C TRP A 112 -10.48 -0.63 16.54
N SER A 113 -9.34 -1.09 16.02
CA SER A 113 -8.02 -0.88 16.63
C SER A 113 -6.94 -0.72 15.56
N PRO A 114 -5.76 -0.20 15.93
CA PRO A 114 -4.61 -0.13 15.01
C PRO A 114 -4.16 -1.50 14.47
N SER A 115 -4.43 -2.57 15.21
CA SER A 115 -4.10 -3.94 14.83
C SER A 115 -5.20 -4.65 14.05
N ASP A 116 -6.34 -4.00 13.82
CA ASP A 116 -7.42 -4.52 13.00
C ASP A 116 -7.29 -3.98 11.56
N TYR A 117 -6.78 -4.81 10.69
CA TYR A 117 -6.50 -4.49 9.30
C TYR A 117 -6.72 -5.70 8.39
N TYR A 118 -6.87 -5.43 7.11
CA TYR A 118 -6.77 -6.43 6.04
C TYR A 118 -5.34 -6.43 5.52
N ALA A 119 -4.80 -7.60 5.23
CA ALA A 119 -3.43 -7.75 4.76
C ALA A 119 -3.30 -8.77 3.62
N THR A 120 -2.38 -8.49 2.73
CA THR A 120 -1.80 -9.44 1.78
C THR A 120 -0.30 -9.19 1.68
N THR A 121 0.44 -10.08 1.01
CA THR A 121 1.89 -10.00 0.89
C THR A 121 2.33 -9.85 -0.55
N PHE A 122 3.52 -9.27 -0.71
CA PHE A 122 4.25 -9.26 -1.97
C PHE A 122 5.75 -9.41 -1.72
N LYS A 123 6.48 -9.89 -2.72
CA LYS A 123 7.94 -9.97 -2.70
C LYS A 123 8.52 -8.80 -3.48
N ALA A 124 9.46 -8.06 -2.89
CA ALA A 124 10.14 -6.95 -3.54
C ALA A 124 11.52 -7.41 -4.02
N ASN A 125 11.64 -7.76 -5.31
CA ASN A 125 12.92 -8.15 -5.93
C ASN A 125 13.80 -6.93 -6.19
N SER A 126 15.05 -7.14 -6.63
CA SER A 126 16.04 -6.08 -6.88
C SER A 126 15.63 -5.11 -7.99
N ASP A 127 14.89 -5.59 -8.98
CA ASP A 127 14.46 -4.78 -10.12
C ASP A 127 13.04 -4.23 -9.91
N TRP A 128 12.75 -3.07 -10.53
CA TRP A 128 11.42 -2.51 -10.53
C TRP A 128 10.42 -3.47 -11.17
N GLN A 129 9.31 -3.73 -10.47
CA GLN A 129 8.26 -4.62 -10.92
C GLN A 129 6.87 -4.09 -10.58
N MET A 130 5.95 -4.24 -11.51
CA MET A 130 4.54 -3.98 -11.27
C MET A 130 3.89 -5.21 -10.64
N ILE A 131 3.16 -5.00 -9.56
CA ILE A 131 2.46 -6.06 -8.81
C ILE A 131 1.01 -5.64 -8.63
N ASP A 132 0.10 -6.51 -9.05
CA ASP A 132 -1.34 -6.37 -8.80
C ASP A 132 -1.74 -7.24 -7.61
N LEU A 133 -2.42 -6.63 -6.66
CA LEU A 133 -2.91 -7.26 -5.43
C LEU A 133 -4.44 -7.12 -5.36
N PRO A 134 -5.19 -8.10 -5.91
CA PRO A 134 -6.66 -8.06 -5.88
C PRO A 134 -7.20 -8.06 -4.45
N PHE A 135 -8.29 -7.33 -4.18
CA PHE A 135 -8.84 -7.21 -2.83
C PHE A 135 -9.30 -8.54 -2.23
N ASN A 136 -9.66 -9.52 -3.05
CA ASN A 136 -10.02 -10.86 -2.57
C ASN A 136 -8.83 -11.64 -1.98
N THR A 137 -7.58 -11.20 -2.21
CA THR A 137 -6.38 -11.78 -1.58
C THR A 137 -6.13 -11.24 -0.18
N PHE A 138 -6.76 -10.13 0.19
CA PHE A 138 -6.60 -9.53 1.51
C PHE A 138 -7.43 -10.28 2.55
N LYS A 139 -6.79 -10.61 3.68
CA LYS A 139 -7.43 -11.27 4.82
C LYS A 139 -7.42 -10.36 6.03
N ARG A 140 -8.57 -10.24 6.70
CA ARG A 140 -8.67 -9.48 7.94
C ARG A 140 -7.99 -10.25 9.07
N ARG A 141 -7.20 -9.55 9.88
CA ARG A 141 -6.40 -10.18 10.94
C ARG A 141 -7.25 -10.96 11.94
N TRP A 142 -8.39 -10.39 12.36
CA TRP A 142 -9.23 -10.94 13.42
C TRP A 142 -10.49 -11.64 12.92
N SER A 143 -10.76 -11.59 11.62
CA SER A 143 -11.94 -12.22 11.00
C SER A 143 -11.63 -12.61 9.56
N LYS A 144 -11.10 -13.81 9.37
CA LYS A 144 -10.60 -14.27 8.06
C LYS A 144 -11.66 -14.36 6.97
N ASP A 145 -12.94 -14.51 7.37
CA ASP A 145 -14.08 -14.60 6.44
C ASP A 145 -14.62 -13.22 6.02
N SER A 146 -14.13 -12.14 6.63
CA SER A 146 -14.52 -10.79 6.26
C SER A 146 -13.94 -10.41 4.91
N VAL A 147 -14.79 -9.94 4.00
CA VAL A 147 -14.41 -9.42 2.69
C VAL A 147 -14.10 -7.93 2.81
N LEU A 148 -13.00 -7.50 2.20
CA LEU A 148 -12.64 -6.08 2.14
C LEU A 148 -13.64 -5.33 1.24
N ASP A 149 -14.34 -4.34 1.81
CA ASP A 149 -15.18 -3.40 1.06
C ASP A 149 -14.33 -2.17 0.67
N PRO A 150 -14.05 -1.96 -0.62
CA PRO A 150 -13.23 -0.85 -1.07
C PRO A 150 -13.74 0.53 -0.66
N LYS A 151 -15.06 0.71 -0.56
CA LYS A 151 -15.70 1.98 -0.15
C LYS A 151 -15.36 2.40 1.28
N LYS A 152 -15.00 1.43 2.10
CA LYS A 152 -14.70 1.64 3.51
C LYS A 152 -13.23 1.89 3.80
N ILE A 153 -12.36 1.81 2.81
CA ILE A 153 -10.92 2.03 2.96
C ILE A 153 -10.67 3.47 3.42
N ARG A 154 -9.88 3.62 4.47
CA ARG A 154 -9.46 4.93 5.00
C ARG A 154 -7.94 5.11 5.10
N SER A 155 -7.19 4.04 5.12
CA SER A 155 -5.72 4.11 5.06
C SER A 155 -5.12 2.80 4.56
N PHE A 156 -3.94 2.90 4.00
CA PHE A 156 -3.12 1.73 3.65
C PHE A 156 -1.65 1.99 4.00
N GLY A 157 -0.86 0.93 4.09
CA GLY A 157 0.57 1.03 4.35
C GLY A 157 1.32 -0.14 3.77
N ILE A 158 2.56 0.13 3.35
CA ILE A 158 3.57 -0.87 3.01
C ILE A 158 4.34 -1.17 4.29
N VAL A 159 4.43 -2.43 4.67
CA VAL A 159 4.88 -2.84 5.99
C VAL A 159 5.93 -3.95 5.89
N ALA A 160 7.07 -3.72 6.52
CA ALA A 160 7.99 -4.78 6.90
C ALA A 160 7.54 -5.33 8.26
N TYR A 161 7.20 -6.63 8.36
CA TYR A 161 6.40 -7.14 9.48
C TYR A 161 6.73 -8.56 9.91
N GLY A 162 6.59 -8.80 11.22
CA GLY A 162 6.33 -10.11 11.81
C GLY A 162 7.54 -11.00 12.08
N ARG A 163 8.76 -10.57 11.74
CA ARG A 163 10.02 -11.27 12.02
C ARG A 163 11.18 -10.29 12.06
N ASP A 164 12.28 -10.69 12.66
CA ASP A 164 13.53 -9.93 12.64
C ASP A 164 14.14 -9.97 11.23
N HIS A 165 14.34 -8.82 10.61
CA HIS A 165 14.97 -8.69 9.31
C HIS A 165 15.34 -7.25 8.98
N VAL A 166 16.22 -7.09 8.00
CA VAL A 166 16.52 -5.79 7.40
C VAL A 166 15.51 -5.49 6.31
N SER A 167 14.84 -4.36 6.43
CA SER A 167 13.94 -3.83 5.42
C SER A 167 14.68 -2.91 4.46
N ASP A 168 14.42 -3.07 3.16
CA ASP A 168 14.81 -2.15 2.11
C ASP A 168 13.84 -2.33 0.94
N VAL A 169 12.82 -1.49 0.87
CA VAL A 169 11.82 -1.50 -0.20
C VAL A 169 11.55 -0.10 -0.70
N SER A 170 11.58 0.05 -2.02
CA SER A 170 11.28 1.29 -2.74
C SER A 170 9.96 1.15 -3.48
N VAL A 171 9.16 2.22 -3.49
CA VAL A 171 7.84 2.27 -4.12
C VAL A 171 7.72 3.55 -4.91
N SER A 172 7.49 3.45 -6.22
CA SER A 172 7.34 4.60 -7.12
C SER A 172 5.90 4.82 -7.59
N LYS A 173 5.04 3.83 -7.42
CA LYS A 173 3.63 3.91 -7.80
C LYS A 173 2.78 3.09 -6.84
N ILE A 174 1.68 3.69 -6.41
CA ILE A 174 0.58 3.01 -5.74
C ILE A 174 -0.72 3.53 -6.34
N GLU A 175 -1.59 2.64 -6.74
CA GLU A 175 -2.91 3.00 -7.25
C GLU A 175 -3.95 1.93 -6.88
N PHE A 176 -5.18 2.35 -6.71
CA PHE A 176 -6.36 1.47 -6.71
C PHE A 176 -6.88 1.38 -8.14
N TYR A 177 -7.05 0.16 -8.64
CA TYR A 177 -7.51 -0.14 -10.01
C TYR A 177 -8.81 -0.92 -10.01
#